data_8ad240f089bdc72b71ce2a4e2541e75e
#
_entry.id   8ad240f089bdc72b71ce2a4e2541e75e
#
_cell.length_a   1.000
_cell.length_b   1.000
_cell.length_c   1.000
_cell.angle_alpha   90.00
_cell.angle_beta   90.00
_cell.angle_gamma   90.00
#
_symmetry.space_group_name_H-M   'P 1'
#
loop_
_entity.id
_entity.type
_entity.pdbx_description
1 polymer ?
#
loop_
_entity_poly.entity_id
_entity_poly.type
_entity_poly.pdbx_seq_one_letter_code
_entity_poly.pdbx_strand_id
1 'polypeptide(L)'
;MAVPAACTRFSDNYDLKEELGKGAFSVVRRCVQKSTGQEFAAKIINTKKLSNRDFQKLEREARICRKLQHPNIVRLHDSIQEENFHYLVFDLVTGGELFEDIVAREFYSEADASHCIQQILESVHHCHYHGVVHRDLKPENLLLASKAKGAAVKLADFGLAIEVQGEAQAWYGFAGTPGYLSPEVLKKEPYGKAVDIWACGVILYILLVGYPPFWDEDQHRLYGQIKAGSYDYPSPEWDTVTPEAKNLINQMLTVNPGKRITASEALKHPWICQRERVASVVHRQETVDCLKKFNARRKLKGAILTTMLATRNFSSRSIITKKGDGSQVKESTDSSTTIEDDDVKDIRIVCPIKTCSQLSTNSQCSARRQEIIKMTEQLIESINTGDFEAYTKICDPHLTAFEPEALGNLVEGMDFHKFYFDNAVLGKNCKAVNTTILNPHVHLLGEDAACIAYVRLTQYMDKQGVAHTQQSEESRVWHKRDSKWQNVHFHRSAVTGPSPFSFNHK
;
A
#
# COMPACT_ATOMS: atom_id res chain seq x y z
N MET A 1 14.70 13.30 -49.74
CA MET A 1 13.46 12.66 -49.26
C MET A 1 13.88 11.75 -48.10
N ALA A 2 13.53 12.17 -46.88
CA ALA A 2 13.79 11.33 -45.69
C ALA A 2 12.78 10.19 -45.71
N VAL A 3 13.26 8.96 -45.71
CA VAL A 3 12.46 7.75 -45.57
C VAL A 3 11.79 7.86 -44.19
N PRO A 4 10.45 7.75 -44.04
CA PRO A 4 9.81 7.73 -42.75
C PRO A 4 10.36 6.47 -42.03
N ALA A 5 10.88 6.66 -40.81
CA ALA A 5 11.31 5.55 -39.96
C ALA A 5 10.12 4.57 -39.82
N ALA A 6 10.33 3.32 -40.24
CA ALA A 6 9.35 2.27 -40.13
C ALA A 6 8.90 2.19 -38.68
N CYS A 7 7.59 2.34 -38.41
CA CYS A 7 7.00 2.17 -37.11
C CYS A 7 7.22 0.71 -36.71
N THR A 8 8.27 0.44 -35.92
CA THR A 8 8.62 -0.91 -35.47
C THR A 8 7.56 -1.33 -34.44
N ARG A 9 6.88 -2.43 -34.72
CA ARG A 9 5.92 -3.02 -33.77
C ARG A 9 6.67 -3.61 -32.60
N PHE A 10 6.07 -3.58 -31.42
CA PHE A 10 6.63 -4.22 -30.20
C PHE A 10 6.96 -5.69 -30.46
N SER A 11 6.05 -6.43 -31.11
CA SER A 11 6.21 -7.84 -31.47
C SER A 11 7.38 -8.12 -32.43
N ASP A 12 7.91 -7.12 -33.14
CA ASP A 12 9.05 -7.31 -34.02
C ASP A 12 10.35 -7.48 -33.20
N ASN A 13 10.45 -6.78 -32.06
CA ASN A 13 11.63 -6.70 -31.22
C ASN A 13 11.56 -7.54 -29.94
N TYR A 14 10.36 -7.83 -29.41
CA TYR A 14 10.18 -8.45 -28.10
C TYR A 14 9.17 -9.59 -28.14
N ASP A 15 9.45 -10.65 -27.38
CA ASP A 15 8.55 -11.76 -27.08
C ASP A 15 7.99 -11.60 -25.67
N LEU A 16 6.65 -11.53 -25.54
CA LEU A 16 5.99 -11.49 -24.24
C LEU A 16 5.99 -12.86 -23.55
N LYS A 17 6.23 -12.82 -22.24
CA LYS A 17 6.19 -13.97 -21.33
C LYS A 17 5.08 -13.80 -20.28
N GLU A 18 5.27 -14.34 -19.08
CA GLU A 18 4.28 -14.30 -17.99
C GLU A 18 3.98 -12.88 -17.50
N GLU A 19 2.82 -12.75 -16.86
CA GLU A 19 2.39 -11.53 -16.20
C GLU A 19 3.16 -11.35 -14.88
N LEU A 20 3.68 -10.15 -14.64
CA LEU A 20 4.37 -9.75 -13.42
C LEU A 20 3.48 -8.90 -12.50
N GLY A 21 2.52 -8.18 -13.07
CA GLY A 21 1.62 -7.33 -12.31
C GLY A 21 0.52 -6.73 -13.19
N LYS A 22 -0.55 -6.27 -12.55
CA LYS A 22 -1.71 -5.70 -13.23
C LYS A 22 -2.14 -4.41 -12.54
N GLY A 23 -2.25 -3.33 -13.31
CA GLY A 23 -2.84 -2.05 -12.91
C GLY A 23 -4.22 -1.85 -13.57
N ALA A 24 -4.87 -0.74 -13.26
CA ALA A 24 -6.22 -0.43 -13.76
C ALA A 24 -6.30 -0.40 -15.30
N PHE A 25 -5.33 0.21 -15.96
CA PHE A 25 -5.27 0.35 -17.42
C PHE A 25 -4.01 -0.25 -18.04
N SER A 26 -3.18 -0.92 -17.24
CA SER A 26 -1.91 -1.47 -17.65
C SER A 26 -1.71 -2.90 -17.13
N VAL A 27 -0.91 -3.66 -17.87
CA VAL A 27 -0.41 -4.97 -17.44
C VAL A 27 1.08 -4.95 -17.61
N VAL A 28 1.84 -5.39 -16.59
CA VAL A 28 3.29 -5.56 -16.65
C VAL A 28 3.58 -7.03 -16.93
N ARG A 29 4.34 -7.30 -17.98
CA ARG A 29 4.76 -8.66 -18.35
C ARG A 29 6.26 -8.73 -18.54
N ARG A 30 6.85 -9.88 -18.21
CA ARG A 30 8.23 -10.16 -18.65
C ARG A 30 8.23 -10.25 -20.17
N CYS A 31 9.28 -9.71 -20.79
CA CYS A 31 9.53 -9.84 -22.22
C CYS A 31 11.01 -10.12 -22.48
N VAL A 32 11.30 -10.69 -23.64
CA VAL A 32 12.65 -11.03 -24.09
C VAL A 32 12.92 -10.32 -25.40
N GLN A 33 14.00 -9.56 -25.45
CA GLN A 33 14.45 -8.94 -26.69
C GLN A 33 14.99 -10.00 -27.65
N LYS A 34 14.41 -10.09 -28.84
CA LYS A 34 14.72 -11.15 -29.82
C LYS A 34 16.15 -11.14 -30.31
N SER A 35 16.74 -9.95 -30.45
CA SER A 35 18.10 -9.78 -31.00
C SER A 35 19.19 -10.16 -30.01
N THR A 36 18.97 -9.97 -28.68
CA THR A 36 20.00 -10.17 -27.65
C THR A 36 19.68 -11.31 -26.69
N GLY A 37 18.42 -11.76 -26.62
CA GLY A 37 17.95 -12.69 -25.60
C GLY A 37 17.82 -12.08 -24.20
N GLN A 38 18.05 -10.78 -24.05
CA GLN A 38 17.96 -10.09 -22.77
C GLN A 38 16.51 -9.94 -22.30
N GLU A 39 16.29 -10.06 -20.99
CA GLU A 39 14.99 -9.97 -20.35
C GLU A 39 14.70 -8.58 -19.84
N PHE A 40 13.43 -8.15 -19.98
CA PHE A 40 12.92 -6.86 -19.55
C PHE A 40 11.51 -6.99 -18.97
N ALA A 41 11.02 -5.93 -18.35
CA ALA A 41 9.64 -5.76 -17.93
C ALA A 41 8.91 -4.79 -18.87
N ALA A 42 7.88 -5.24 -19.58
CA ALA A 42 7.06 -4.41 -20.46
C ALA A 42 5.77 -4.00 -19.73
N LYS A 43 5.61 -2.71 -19.47
CA LYS A 43 4.34 -2.09 -19.02
C LYS A 43 3.51 -1.80 -20.27
N ILE A 44 2.42 -2.54 -20.42
CA ILE A 44 1.52 -2.52 -21.58
C ILE A 44 0.29 -1.73 -21.19
N ILE A 45 0.08 -0.57 -21.81
CA ILE A 45 -0.99 0.36 -21.47
C ILE A 45 -2.00 0.40 -22.62
N ASN A 46 -3.29 0.18 -22.32
CA ASN A 46 -4.36 0.27 -23.30
C ASN A 46 -4.79 1.74 -23.49
N THR A 47 -4.31 2.37 -24.57
CA THR A 47 -4.53 3.79 -24.86
C THR A 47 -5.97 4.13 -25.22
N LYS A 48 -6.76 3.17 -25.75
CA LYS A 48 -8.19 3.38 -26.04
C LYS A 48 -9.04 3.65 -24.81
N LYS A 49 -8.58 3.22 -23.64
CA LYS A 49 -9.30 3.39 -22.36
C LYS A 49 -8.87 4.63 -21.60
N LEU A 50 -7.83 5.31 -22.05
CA LEU A 50 -7.29 6.49 -21.38
C LEU A 50 -8.07 7.76 -21.76
N SER A 51 -8.26 8.64 -20.77
CA SER A 51 -8.64 10.02 -21.04
C SER A 51 -7.48 10.78 -21.69
N ASN A 52 -7.75 11.91 -22.35
CA ASN A 52 -6.68 12.77 -22.89
C ASN A 52 -5.69 13.20 -21.81
N ARG A 53 -6.15 13.39 -20.58
CA ARG A 53 -5.34 13.75 -19.42
C ARG A 53 -4.42 12.59 -19.01
N ASP A 54 -4.95 11.37 -18.92
CA ASP A 54 -4.14 10.19 -18.56
C ASP A 54 -3.12 9.86 -19.65
N PHE A 55 -3.47 10.12 -20.92
CA PHE A 55 -2.53 10.02 -22.02
C PHE A 55 -1.38 11.03 -21.88
N GLN A 56 -1.68 12.29 -21.48
CA GLN A 56 -0.64 13.29 -21.22
C GLN A 56 0.27 12.90 -20.02
N LYS A 57 -0.31 12.28 -18.98
CA LYS A 57 0.48 11.74 -17.86
C LYS A 57 1.44 10.64 -18.33
N LEU A 58 0.97 9.71 -19.15
CA LEU A 58 1.78 8.65 -19.75
C LEU A 58 2.94 9.19 -20.59
N GLU A 59 2.66 10.17 -21.45
CA GLU A 59 3.69 10.84 -22.26
C GLU A 59 4.72 11.56 -21.39
N ARG A 60 4.28 12.19 -20.30
CA ARG A 60 5.16 12.82 -19.29
C ARG A 60 6.03 11.79 -18.60
N GLU A 61 5.46 10.67 -18.11
CA GLU A 61 6.20 9.56 -17.48
C GLU A 61 7.29 9.04 -18.43
N ALA A 62 6.93 8.71 -19.67
CA ALA A 62 7.86 8.22 -20.65
C ALA A 62 8.99 9.23 -20.96
N ARG A 63 8.67 10.53 -21.09
CA ARG A 63 9.65 11.59 -21.33
C ARG A 63 10.62 11.73 -20.14
N ILE A 64 10.11 11.70 -18.91
CA ILE A 64 10.93 11.78 -17.70
C ILE A 64 11.84 10.57 -17.59
N CYS A 65 11.31 9.36 -17.75
CA CYS A 65 12.09 8.13 -17.65
C CYS A 65 13.24 8.05 -18.69
N ARG A 66 13.03 8.60 -19.90
CA ARG A 66 14.10 8.68 -20.93
C ARG A 66 15.29 9.53 -20.52
N LYS A 67 15.09 10.55 -19.66
CA LYS A 67 16.15 11.41 -19.16
C LYS A 67 16.97 10.78 -18.04
N LEU A 68 16.36 9.82 -17.30
CA LEU A 68 16.93 9.28 -16.09
C LEU A 68 17.65 7.96 -16.39
N GLN A 69 18.98 7.98 -16.29
CA GLN A 69 19.83 6.81 -16.45
C GLN A 69 20.83 6.73 -15.32
N HIS A 70 20.53 5.87 -14.33
CA HIS A 70 21.33 5.73 -13.11
C HIS A 70 21.22 4.29 -12.57
N PRO A 71 22.29 3.72 -11.96
CA PRO A 71 22.25 2.34 -11.42
C PRO A 71 21.16 2.13 -10.38
N ASN A 72 20.77 3.17 -9.63
CA ASN A 72 19.73 3.12 -8.60
C ASN A 72 18.36 3.63 -9.08
N ILE A 73 18.11 3.67 -10.38
CA ILE A 73 16.81 3.99 -10.98
C ILE A 73 16.44 2.86 -11.96
N VAL A 74 15.18 2.47 -11.99
CA VAL A 74 14.65 1.53 -12.99
C VAL A 74 14.68 2.23 -14.35
N ARG A 75 15.53 1.74 -15.26
CA ARG A 75 15.76 2.37 -16.57
C ARG A 75 14.66 2.03 -17.56
N LEU A 76 14.17 3.02 -18.29
CA LEU A 76 13.36 2.83 -19.49
C LEU A 76 14.31 2.59 -20.69
N HIS A 77 14.23 1.41 -21.31
CA HIS A 77 15.04 1.01 -22.47
C HIS A 77 14.35 1.37 -23.78
N ASP A 78 13.02 1.20 -23.84
CA ASP A 78 12.25 1.44 -25.06
C ASP A 78 10.84 1.93 -24.75
N SER A 79 10.25 2.67 -25.69
CA SER A 79 8.91 3.20 -25.60
C SER A 79 8.28 3.15 -26.99
N ILE A 80 7.39 2.18 -27.20
CA ILE A 80 6.81 1.85 -28.48
C ILE A 80 5.31 2.17 -28.43
N GLN A 81 4.87 3.09 -29.27
CA GLN A 81 3.47 3.47 -29.40
C GLN A 81 2.86 2.79 -30.62
N GLU A 82 1.81 2.02 -30.37
CA GLU A 82 0.96 1.41 -31.38
C GLU A 82 -0.46 2.03 -31.33
N GLU A 83 -1.30 1.72 -32.30
CA GLU A 83 -2.65 2.32 -32.43
C GLU A 83 -3.50 2.22 -31.14
N ASN A 84 -3.40 1.09 -30.41
CA ASN A 84 -4.26 0.77 -29.27
C ASN A 84 -3.50 0.56 -27.96
N PHE A 85 -2.18 0.48 -28.03
CA PHE A 85 -1.31 0.16 -26.90
C PHE A 85 -0.06 1.01 -26.92
N HIS A 86 0.40 1.38 -25.73
CA HIS A 86 1.72 1.95 -25.52
C HIS A 86 2.52 0.99 -24.65
N TYR A 87 3.71 0.62 -25.13
CA TYR A 87 4.63 -0.31 -24.46
C TYR A 87 5.80 0.49 -23.89
N LEU A 88 6.00 0.43 -22.59
CA LEU A 88 7.19 0.95 -21.92
C LEU A 88 8.03 -0.23 -21.45
N VAL A 89 9.25 -0.35 -21.97
CA VAL A 89 10.16 -1.47 -21.68
C VAL A 89 11.20 -1.01 -20.65
N PHE A 90 11.12 -1.57 -19.45
CA PHE A 90 11.97 -1.25 -18.31
C PHE A 90 12.96 -2.37 -17.97
N ASP A 91 13.96 -2.07 -17.16
CA ASP A 91 14.75 -3.08 -16.45
C ASP A 91 13.84 -4.14 -15.84
N LEU A 92 14.21 -5.42 -15.95
CA LEU A 92 13.56 -6.48 -15.19
C LEU A 92 14.15 -6.49 -13.77
N VAL A 93 13.31 -6.12 -12.78
CA VAL A 93 13.69 -6.08 -11.38
C VAL A 93 13.06 -7.29 -10.69
N THR A 94 13.89 -8.18 -10.13
CA THR A 94 13.44 -9.49 -9.60
C THR A 94 13.65 -9.67 -8.11
N GLY A 95 14.24 -8.67 -7.42
CA GLY A 95 14.58 -8.75 -6.00
C GLY A 95 13.41 -8.47 -5.05
N GLY A 96 12.28 -7.96 -5.56
CA GLY A 96 11.14 -7.55 -4.73
C GLY A 96 11.37 -6.20 -4.06
N GLU A 97 10.55 -5.88 -3.06
CA GLU A 97 10.64 -4.62 -2.32
C GLU A 97 11.80 -4.65 -1.31
N LEU A 98 12.53 -3.52 -1.18
CA LEU A 98 13.62 -3.37 -0.21
C LEU A 98 13.22 -3.75 1.23
N PHE A 99 12.06 -3.27 1.68
CA PHE A 99 11.59 -3.51 3.05
C PHE A 99 11.21 -4.97 3.34
N GLU A 100 10.87 -5.74 2.33
CA GLU A 100 10.62 -7.18 2.45
C GLU A 100 11.94 -7.95 2.57
N ASP A 101 12.94 -7.56 1.78
CA ASP A 101 14.27 -8.15 1.83
C ASP A 101 14.94 -7.90 3.20
N ILE A 102 14.79 -6.69 3.76
CA ILE A 102 15.33 -6.38 5.11
C ILE A 102 14.74 -7.33 6.15
N VAL A 103 13.42 -7.58 6.11
CA VAL A 103 12.75 -8.51 7.04
C VAL A 103 13.21 -9.96 6.85
N ALA A 104 13.60 -10.32 5.64
CA ALA A 104 14.09 -11.67 5.32
C ALA A 104 15.59 -11.89 5.67
N ARG A 105 16.31 -10.81 6.01
CA ARG A 105 17.73 -10.90 6.39
C ARG A 105 17.91 -11.42 7.81
N GLU A 106 18.92 -12.24 8.01
CA GLU A 106 19.33 -12.71 9.36
C GLU A 106 20.02 -11.61 10.18
N PHE A 107 20.58 -10.63 9.51
CA PHE A 107 21.32 -9.53 10.12
C PHE A 107 20.97 -8.20 9.46
N TYR A 108 20.69 -7.19 10.28
CA TYR A 108 20.41 -5.82 9.85
C TYR A 108 20.90 -4.83 10.90
N SER A 109 21.65 -3.82 10.48
CA SER A 109 22.29 -2.83 11.34
C SER A 109 21.99 -1.41 10.89
N GLU A 110 22.39 -0.43 11.69
CA GLU A 110 22.35 0.99 11.30
C GLU A 110 23.24 1.28 10.08
N ALA A 111 24.37 0.58 9.95
CA ALA A 111 25.23 0.67 8.76
C ALA A 111 24.52 0.17 7.50
N ASP A 112 23.68 -0.87 7.60
CA ASP A 112 22.84 -1.34 6.49
C ASP A 112 21.78 -0.31 6.13
N ALA A 113 21.13 0.31 7.12
CA ALA A 113 20.20 1.42 6.90
C ALA A 113 20.87 2.59 6.17
N SER A 114 22.08 2.96 6.58
CA SER A 114 22.88 4.00 5.94
C SER A 114 23.20 3.66 4.48
N HIS A 115 23.55 2.39 4.20
CA HIS A 115 23.82 1.93 2.82
C HIS A 115 22.55 1.95 1.94
N CYS A 116 21.41 1.59 2.51
CA CYS A 116 20.13 1.65 1.78
C CYS A 116 19.74 3.09 1.44
N ILE A 117 19.75 4.00 2.43
CA ILE A 117 19.35 5.39 2.21
C ILE A 117 20.34 6.15 1.32
N GLN A 118 21.64 5.80 1.34
CA GLN A 118 22.60 6.36 0.41
C GLN A 118 22.19 6.12 -1.04
N GLN A 119 21.86 4.90 -1.40
CA GLN A 119 21.43 4.55 -2.77
C GLN A 119 20.14 5.27 -3.18
N ILE A 120 19.21 5.43 -2.24
CA ILE A 120 17.98 6.21 -2.46
C ILE A 120 18.33 7.67 -2.70
N LEU A 121 19.21 8.27 -1.88
CA LEU A 121 19.65 9.64 -2.05
C LEU A 121 20.42 9.87 -3.34
N GLU A 122 21.23 8.90 -3.80
CA GLU A 122 21.93 8.95 -5.09
C GLU A 122 20.93 8.99 -6.26
N SER A 123 19.88 8.17 -6.21
CA SER A 123 18.81 8.19 -7.22
C SER A 123 18.04 9.53 -7.20
N VAL A 124 17.69 10.04 -6.03
CA VAL A 124 17.00 11.34 -5.86
C VAL A 124 17.87 12.49 -6.31
N HIS A 125 19.17 12.46 -5.95
CA HIS A 125 20.15 13.47 -6.43
C HIS A 125 20.23 13.49 -7.96
N HIS A 126 20.26 12.33 -8.60
CA HIS A 126 20.26 12.22 -10.06
C HIS A 126 18.97 12.80 -10.67
N CYS A 127 17.80 12.50 -10.09
CA CYS A 127 16.52 13.11 -10.51
C CYS A 127 16.58 14.63 -10.40
N HIS A 128 16.98 15.16 -9.25
CA HIS A 128 17.04 16.60 -8.98
C HIS A 128 18.05 17.33 -9.88
N TYR A 129 19.17 16.68 -10.22
CA TYR A 129 20.15 17.22 -11.16
C TYR A 129 19.54 17.40 -12.55
N HIS A 130 18.67 16.48 -12.98
CA HIS A 130 17.96 16.54 -14.26
C HIS A 130 16.65 17.34 -14.21
N GLY A 131 16.42 18.07 -13.13
CA GLY A 131 15.18 18.87 -12.95
C GLY A 131 13.92 18.03 -12.77
N VAL A 132 14.03 16.81 -12.26
CA VAL A 132 12.89 15.91 -11.99
C VAL A 132 12.66 15.82 -10.51
N VAL A 133 11.39 15.95 -10.08
CA VAL A 133 10.91 15.70 -8.72
C VAL A 133 9.98 14.49 -8.77
N HIS A 134 10.25 13.48 -7.96
CA HIS A 134 9.54 12.21 -7.98
C HIS A 134 8.12 12.30 -7.40
N ARG A 135 7.96 12.97 -6.26
CA ARG A 135 6.72 13.23 -5.50
C ARG A 135 6.05 12.04 -4.82
N ASP A 136 6.44 10.80 -5.11
CA ASP A 136 5.83 9.60 -4.52
C ASP A 136 6.89 8.60 -4.03
N LEU A 137 7.91 9.09 -3.32
CA LEU A 137 8.88 8.24 -2.65
C LEU A 137 8.21 7.50 -1.49
N LYS A 138 8.21 6.17 -1.56
CA LYS A 138 7.62 5.25 -0.58
C LYS A 138 8.23 3.86 -0.71
N PRO A 139 8.07 2.97 0.30
CA PRO A 139 8.63 1.61 0.26
C PRO A 139 8.27 0.79 -0.98
N GLU A 140 7.06 0.93 -1.50
CA GLU A 140 6.56 0.23 -2.69
C GLU A 140 7.35 0.54 -3.95
N ASN A 141 7.93 1.75 -4.02
CA ASN A 141 8.70 2.24 -5.16
C ASN A 141 10.22 2.02 -4.99
N LEU A 142 10.65 1.33 -3.93
CA LEU A 142 12.03 0.98 -3.63
C LEU A 142 12.24 -0.52 -3.83
N LEU A 143 12.75 -0.89 -5.00
CA LEU A 143 12.91 -2.28 -5.43
C LEU A 143 14.37 -2.70 -5.38
N LEU A 144 14.63 -4.01 -5.37
CA LEU A 144 15.96 -4.58 -5.48
C LEU A 144 16.20 -5.15 -6.88
N ALA A 145 17.33 -4.85 -7.48
CA ALA A 145 17.67 -5.27 -8.83
C ALA A 145 17.55 -6.79 -9.02
N SER A 146 17.93 -7.58 -8.01
CA SER A 146 17.85 -9.04 -8.01
C SER A 146 17.72 -9.59 -6.59
N LYS A 147 17.52 -10.90 -6.46
CA LYS A 147 17.50 -11.61 -5.16
C LYS A 147 18.90 -11.86 -4.57
N ALA A 148 19.98 -11.43 -5.24
CA ALA A 148 21.32 -11.59 -4.74
C ALA A 148 21.55 -10.72 -3.48
N LYS A 149 22.35 -11.25 -2.54
CA LYS A 149 22.75 -10.47 -1.35
C LYS A 149 23.53 -9.22 -1.81
N GLY A 150 23.12 -8.05 -1.30
CA GLY A 150 23.74 -6.78 -1.68
C GLY A 150 23.28 -6.22 -3.05
N ALA A 151 22.19 -6.75 -3.62
CA ALA A 151 21.60 -6.20 -4.83
C ALA A 151 21.30 -4.71 -4.69
N ALA A 152 21.52 -3.95 -5.79
CA ALA A 152 21.29 -2.51 -5.80
C ALA A 152 19.83 -2.17 -5.57
N VAL A 153 19.58 -1.13 -4.76
CA VAL A 153 18.26 -0.50 -4.62
C VAL A 153 17.97 0.28 -5.90
N LYS A 154 16.77 0.12 -6.44
CA LYS A 154 16.29 0.82 -7.63
C LYS A 154 14.99 1.57 -7.35
N LEU A 155 15.00 2.88 -7.56
CA LEU A 155 13.82 3.72 -7.52
C LEU A 155 12.96 3.47 -8.76
N ALA A 156 11.67 3.21 -8.54
CA ALA A 156 10.67 2.89 -9.57
C ALA A 156 9.48 3.85 -9.53
N ASP A 157 8.64 3.79 -10.55
CA ASP A 157 7.35 4.48 -10.67
C ASP A 157 7.44 6.01 -10.68
N PHE A 158 7.59 6.55 -11.88
CA PHE A 158 7.64 7.99 -12.15
C PHE A 158 6.28 8.57 -12.63
N GLY A 159 5.17 7.85 -12.40
CA GLY A 159 3.83 8.26 -12.83
C GLY A 159 3.38 9.61 -12.28
N LEU A 160 3.86 9.98 -11.09
CA LEU A 160 3.60 11.28 -10.47
C LEU A 160 4.74 12.31 -10.61
N ALA A 161 5.84 11.94 -11.24
CA ALA A 161 6.98 12.82 -11.36
C ALA A 161 6.68 14.06 -12.20
N ILE A 162 7.34 15.17 -11.85
CA ILE A 162 7.26 16.45 -12.57
C ILE A 162 8.63 16.96 -12.96
N GLU A 163 8.65 17.84 -13.96
CA GLU A 163 9.84 18.57 -14.34
C GLU A 163 9.79 20.00 -13.77
N VAL A 164 10.87 20.40 -13.11
CA VAL A 164 11.07 21.73 -12.54
C VAL A 164 12.28 22.39 -13.19
N GLN A 165 12.25 23.73 -13.32
CA GLN A 165 13.37 24.49 -13.87
C GLN A 165 14.20 25.07 -12.72
N GLY A 166 15.44 24.62 -12.60
CA GLY A 166 16.36 25.07 -11.54
C GLY A 166 15.80 24.83 -10.13
N GLU A 167 15.77 25.86 -9.31
CA GLU A 167 15.20 25.85 -7.96
C GLU A 167 13.79 26.48 -7.90
N ALA A 168 13.15 26.66 -9.06
CA ALA A 168 11.82 27.22 -9.13
C ALA A 168 10.80 26.35 -8.39
N GLN A 169 9.97 26.99 -7.59
CA GLN A 169 8.86 26.37 -6.89
C GLN A 169 7.54 26.87 -7.47
N ALA A 170 6.59 25.97 -7.64
CA ALA A 170 5.24 26.30 -8.08
C ALA A 170 4.25 25.33 -7.42
N TRP A 171 2.98 25.66 -7.48
CA TRP A 171 1.95 24.70 -7.10
C TRP A 171 1.69 23.73 -8.27
N TYR A 172 2.15 22.50 -8.11
CA TYR A 172 2.01 21.41 -9.11
C TYR A 172 0.85 20.47 -8.82
N GLY A 173 -0.06 20.86 -7.93
CA GLY A 173 -1.17 20.04 -7.50
C GLY A 173 -0.87 19.20 -6.26
N PHE A 174 -1.91 18.67 -5.64
CA PHE A 174 -1.83 17.78 -4.50
C PHE A 174 -1.57 16.35 -4.99
N ALA A 175 -0.40 15.80 -4.73
CA ALA A 175 -0.02 14.47 -5.17
C ALA A 175 0.96 13.81 -4.21
N GLY A 176 0.85 12.50 -4.03
CA GLY A 176 1.70 11.68 -3.19
C GLY A 176 0.93 10.79 -2.22
N THR A 177 1.63 10.00 -1.44
CA THR A 177 1.09 9.05 -0.46
C THR A 177 1.01 9.70 0.93
N PRO A 178 -0.15 9.68 1.63
CA PRO A 178 -0.42 10.48 2.84
C PRO A 178 0.68 10.54 3.89
N GLY A 179 1.27 9.42 4.28
CA GLY A 179 2.31 9.38 5.32
C GLY A 179 3.68 9.94 4.91
N TYR A 180 3.88 10.20 3.62
CA TYR A 180 5.14 10.68 3.03
C TYR A 180 5.05 12.11 2.49
N LEU A 181 3.84 12.71 2.52
CA LEU A 181 3.61 14.08 2.06
C LEU A 181 4.35 15.07 2.93
N SER A 182 4.95 16.08 2.30
CA SER A 182 5.64 17.17 3.00
C SER A 182 4.67 18.24 3.52
N PRO A 183 5.08 19.04 4.52
CA PRO A 183 4.26 20.11 5.09
C PRO A 183 3.77 21.11 4.04
N GLU A 184 4.63 21.51 3.10
CA GLU A 184 4.31 22.48 2.05
C GLU A 184 3.24 21.96 1.09
N VAL A 185 3.25 20.66 0.73
CA VAL A 185 2.19 20.05 -0.09
C VAL A 185 0.86 20.05 0.67
N LEU A 186 0.88 19.68 1.97
CA LEU A 186 -0.32 19.66 2.81
C LEU A 186 -0.89 21.07 3.09
N LYS A 187 -0.05 22.11 3.03
CA LYS A 187 -0.45 23.52 3.17
C LYS A 187 -0.88 24.14 1.85
N LYS A 188 -0.73 23.40 0.73
CA LYS A 188 -0.98 23.88 -0.64
C LYS A 188 -0.09 25.07 -1.02
N GLU A 189 1.14 25.07 -0.51
CA GLU A 189 2.17 26.06 -0.84
C GLU A 189 2.94 25.64 -2.09
N PRO A 190 3.59 26.58 -2.82
CA PRO A 190 4.54 26.23 -3.89
C PRO A 190 5.62 25.27 -3.38
N TYR A 191 5.96 24.27 -4.17
CA TYR A 191 6.93 23.25 -3.79
C TYR A 191 7.83 22.83 -4.96
N GLY A 192 8.88 22.09 -4.67
CA GLY A 192 9.87 21.58 -5.62
C GLY A 192 10.63 20.39 -5.06
N LYS A 193 11.93 20.31 -5.33
CA LYS A 193 12.84 19.20 -4.99
C LYS A 193 12.81 18.79 -3.51
N ALA A 194 12.57 19.72 -2.62
CA ALA A 194 12.59 19.49 -1.18
C ALA A 194 11.54 18.48 -0.68
N VAL A 195 10.44 18.25 -1.44
CA VAL A 195 9.41 17.26 -1.05
C VAL A 195 9.95 15.84 -1.05
N ASP A 196 10.86 15.50 -1.98
CA ASP A 196 11.48 14.19 -2.05
C ASP A 196 12.43 13.96 -0.86
N ILE A 197 13.10 14.99 -0.37
CA ILE A 197 13.99 14.89 0.80
C ILE A 197 13.20 14.66 2.07
N TRP A 198 12.04 15.30 2.23
CA TRP A 198 11.12 15.00 3.32
C TRP A 198 10.74 13.51 3.33
N ALA A 199 10.31 12.96 2.18
CA ALA A 199 9.97 11.55 2.05
C ALA A 199 11.16 10.63 2.35
N CYS A 200 12.39 10.99 1.92
CA CYS A 200 13.62 10.28 2.32
C CYS A 200 13.81 10.28 3.85
N GLY A 201 13.50 11.38 4.53
CA GLY A 201 13.57 11.45 6.00
C GLY A 201 12.58 10.50 6.67
N VAL A 202 11.35 10.43 6.17
CA VAL A 202 10.35 9.44 6.64
C VAL A 202 10.85 8.01 6.40
N ILE A 203 11.38 7.71 5.22
CA ILE A 203 11.93 6.40 4.87
C ILE A 203 13.11 6.05 5.78
N LEU A 204 14.03 6.97 6.02
CA LEU A 204 15.18 6.76 6.92
C LEU A 204 14.74 6.47 8.35
N TYR A 205 13.76 7.20 8.87
CA TYR A 205 13.19 6.94 10.19
C TYR A 205 12.65 5.49 10.26
N ILE A 206 11.88 5.05 9.26
CA ILE A 206 11.34 3.69 9.22
C ILE A 206 12.46 2.64 9.10
N LEU A 207 13.51 2.90 8.31
CA LEU A 207 14.66 2.00 8.17
C LEU A 207 15.38 1.77 9.50
N LEU A 208 15.38 2.74 10.42
CA LEU A 208 16.08 2.66 11.70
C LEU A 208 15.29 1.96 12.81
N VAL A 209 13.96 2.10 12.84
CA VAL A 209 13.13 1.59 13.95
C VAL A 209 11.93 0.76 13.52
N GLY A 210 11.59 0.73 12.22
CA GLY A 210 10.55 -0.14 11.69
C GLY A 210 9.13 0.41 11.77
N TYR A 211 8.94 1.68 12.14
CA TYR A 211 7.65 2.38 12.13
C TYR A 211 7.83 3.85 11.69
N PRO A 212 6.75 4.51 11.18
CA PRO A 212 6.87 5.87 10.65
C PRO A 212 6.94 6.94 11.76
N PRO A 213 7.56 8.12 11.49
CA PRO A 213 7.63 9.23 12.43
C PRO A 213 6.28 9.91 12.67
N PHE A 214 5.38 9.85 11.70
CA PHE A 214 4.04 10.42 11.75
C PHE A 214 3.02 9.32 11.56
N TRP A 215 2.12 9.15 12.51
CA TRP A 215 1.08 8.14 12.42
C TRP A 215 -0.14 8.52 13.23
N ASP A 216 -1.31 8.40 12.62
CA ASP A 216 -2.60 8.50 13.28
C ASP A 216 -3.63 7.73 12.44
N GLU A 217 -4.70 7.24 13.09
CA GLU A 217 -5.82 6.62 12.39
C GLU A 217 -6.68 7.67 11.68
N ASP A 218 -6.77 8.86 12.27
CA ASP A 218 -7.43 10.02 11.69
C ASP A 218 -6.46 10.78 10.76
N GLN A 219 -6.82 10.87 9.49
CA GLN A 219 -6.00 11.53 8.47
C GLN A 219 -5.78 13.03 8.77
N HIS A 220 -6.74 13.71 9.40
CA HIS A 220 -6.57 15.12 9.75
C HIS A 220 -5.54 15.30 10.87
N ARG A 221 -5.51 14.39 11.85
CA ARG A 221 -4.50 14.40 12.91
C ARG A 221 -3.12 14.07 12.34
N LEU A 222 -3.01 13.04 11.46
CA LEU A 222 -1.78 12.74 10.74
C LEU A 222 -1.25 13.97 10.00
N TYR A 223 -2.11 14.65 9.24
CA TYR A 223 -1.72 15.87 8.51
C TYR A 223 -1.37 17.03 9.47
N GLY A 224 -2.00 17.10 10.64
CA GLY A 224 -1.63 18.03 11.72
C GLY A 224 -0.20 17.81 12.22
N GLN A 225 0.15 16.55 12.53
CA GLN A 225 1.49 16.16 12.95
C GLN A 225 2.55 16.52 11.90
N ILE A 226 2.30 16.16 10.62
CA ILE A 226 3.21 16.43 9.51
C ILE A 226 3.42 17.95 9.34
N LYS A 227 2.33 18.73 9.31
CA LYS A 227 2.40 20.21 9.16
C LYS A 227 3.18 20.88 10.27
N ALA A 228 3.10 20.34 11.48
CA ALA A 228 3.84 20.81 12.64
C ALA A 228 5.29 20.30 12.69
N GLY A 229 5.59 19.22 11.94
CA GLY A 229 6.86 18.50 12.08
C GLY A 229 7.01 17.86 13.46
N SER A 230 5.89 17.42 14.05
CA SER A 230 5.84 16.88 15.42
C SER A 230 6.11 15.39 15.39
N TYR A 231 7.36 15.00 15.60
CA TYR A 231 7.82 13.63 15.81
C TYR A 231 8.84 13.62 16.95
N ASP A 232 9.11 12.44 17.52
CA ASP A 232 10.02 12.23 18.63
C ASP A 232 10.91 11.01 18.39
N TYR A 233 11.78 10.75 19.37
CA TYR A 233 12.69 9.61 19.40
C TYR A 233 12.46 8.83 20.70
N PRO A 234 11.38 8.01 20.77
CA PRO A 234 11.01 7.36 22.02
C PRO A 234 12.02 6.30 22.49
N SER A 235 12.23 6.23 23.80
CA SER A 235 12.93 5.14 24.43
C SER A 235 12.01 3.90 24.51
N PRO A 236 12.58 2.67 24.45
CA PRO A 236 14.01 2.37 24.36
C PRO A 236 14.55 2.26 22.93
N GLU A 237 13.70 2.27 21.88
CA GLU A 237 14.07 1.92 20.50
C GLU A 237 15.11 2.87 19.92
N TRP A 238 15.03 4.15 20.29
CA TRP A 238 15.94 5.19 19.82
C TRP A 238 17.20 5.36 20.66
N ASP A 239 17.31 4.72 21.83
CA ASP A 239 18.48 4.90 22.73
C ASP A 239 19.77 4.34 22.10
N THR A 240 19.64 3.34 21.24
CA THR A 240 20.76 2.68 20.55
C THR A 240 21.06 3.27 19.17
N VAL A 241 20.29 4.26 18.70
CA VAL A 241 20.53 4.95 17.43
C VAL A 241 21.51 6.10 17.64
N THR A 242 22.50 6.19 16.73
CA THR A 242 23.56 7.21 16.85
C THR A 242 23.00 8.63 16.74
N PRO A 243 23.62 9.60 17.43
CA PRO A 243 23.24 11.02 17.31
C PRO A 243 23.33 11.55 15.88
N GLU A 244 24.26 11.04 15.09
CA GLU A 244 24.47 11.43 13.69
C GLU A 244 23.31 10.99 12.81
N ALA A 245 22.74 9.78 13.02
CA ALA A 245 21.54 9.34 12.34
C ALA A 245 20.35 10.25 12.65
N LYS A 246 20.13 10.56 13.92
CA LYS A 246 19.08 11.50 14.37
C LYS A 246 19.29 12.90 13.78
N ASN A 247 20.55 13.37 13.70
CA ASN A 247 20.89 14.65 13.09
C ASN A 247 20.51 14.70 11.61
N LEU A 248 20.81 13.66 10.84
CA LEU A 248 20.42 13.57 9.41
C LEU A 248 18.89 13.59 9.24
N ILE A 249 18.15 12.81 10.06
CA ILE A 249 16.68 12.82 10.04
C ILE A 249 16.15 14.23 10.31
N ASN A 250 16.66 14.92 11.34
CA ASN A 250 16.23 16.28 11.70
C ASN A 250 16.44 17.26 10.55
N GLN A 251 17.54 17.13 9.81
CA GLN A 251 17.82 17.98 8.65
C GLN A 251 16.90 17.65 7.46
N MET A 252 16.51 16.37 7.27
CA MET A 252 15.56 15.96 6.24
C MET A 252 14.11 16.31 6.60
N LEU A 253 13.70 16.13 7.87
CA LEU A 253 12.36 16.45 8.37
C LEU A 253 12.23 17.89 8.89
N THR A 254 12.99 18.81 8.31
CA THR A 254 12.86 20.24 8.57
C THR A 254 11.62 20.78 7.86
N VAL A 255 10.69 21.38 8.61
CA VAL A 255 9.38 21.87 8.10
C VAL A 255 9.56 22.94 7.02
N ASN A 256 10.49 23.86 7.21
CA ASN A 256 10.79 24.89 6.20
C ASN A 256 11.58 24.27 5.03
N PRO A 257 11.01 24.18 3.80
CA PRO A 257 11.68 23.54 2.66
C PRO A 257 12.99 24.25 2.25
N GLY A 258 13.09 25.57 2.46
CA GLY A 258 14.31 26.35 2.16
C GLY A 258 15.46 26.14 3.15
N LYS A 259 15.18 25.51 4.33
CA LYS A 259 16.20 25.14 5.31
C LYS A 259 16.45 23.63 5.37
N ARG A 260 15.64 22.85 4.63
CA ARG A 260 15.77 21.40 4.54
C ARG A 260 17.02 21.05 3.75
N ILE A 261 17.78 20.06 4.23
CA ILE A 261 18.97 19.57 3.55
C ILE A 261 18.64 19.12 2.12
N THR A 262 19.54 19.35 1.17
CA THR A 262 19.43 18.86 -0.21
C THR A 262 19.97 17.42 -0.33
N ALA A 263 19.63 16.71 -1.41
CA ALA A 263 20.19 15.37 -1.67
C ALA A 263 21.72 15.39 -1.72
N SER A 264 22.32 16.40 -2.39
CA SER A 264 23.77 16.56 -2.48
C SER A 264 24.44 16.76 -1.13
N GLU A 265 23.85 17.55 -0.23
CA GLU A 265 24.36 17.78 1.12
C GLU A 265 24.18 16.54 2.00
N ALA A 266 23.03 15.85 1.90
CA ALA A 266 22.76 14.62 2.63
C ALA A 266 23.77 13.50 2.28
N LEU A 267 24.17 13.38 1.03
CA LEU A 267 25.22 12.43 0.60
C LEU A 267 26.59 12.73 1.20
N LYS A 268 26.85 13.98 1.60
CA LYS A 268 28.10 14.41 2.27
C LYS A 268 28.01 14.31 3.78
N HIS A 269 26.84 14.01 4.34
CA HIS A 269 26.66 13.89 5.79
C HIS A 269 27.54 12.75 6.36
N PRO A 270 28.25 12.94 7.49
CA PRO A 270 29.18 11.94 8.04
C PRO A 270 28.57 10.55 8.23
N TRP A 271 27.31 10.49 8.61
CA TRP A 271 26.59 9.21 8.78
C TRP A 271 26.43 8.42 7.46
N ILE A 272 26.49 9.09 6.30
CA ILE A 272 26.47 8.47 4.97
C ILE A 272 27.89 8.22 4.47
N CYS A 273 28.71 9.30 4.35
CA CYS A 273 30.03 9.22 3.69
C CYS A 273 31.13 8.61 4.57
N GLN A 274 30.94 8.54 5.90
CA GLN A 274 31.89 7.93 6.86
C GLN A 274 31.20 6.82 7.66
N ARG A 275 30.27 6.11 7.04
CA ARG A 275 29.42 5.07 7.62
C ARG A 275 30.17 4.08 8.49
N GLU A 276 31.31 3.54 8.02
CA GLU A 276 32.11 2.56 8.73
C GLU A 276 32.62 3.04 10.10
N ARG A 277 32.75 4.36 10.27
CA ARG A 277 33.22 4.98 11.49
C ARG A 277 32.12 5.46 12.39
N VAL A 278 30.96 5.84 11.82
CA VAL A 278 29.91 6.59 12.50
C VAL A 278 28.68 5.73 12.77
N ALA A 279 28.24 4.92 11.79
CA ALA A 279 27.04 4.12 11.94
C ALA A 279 27.30 2.83 12.74
N SER A 280 26.39 2.47 13.63
CA SER A 280 26.48 1.24 14.43
C SER A 280 26.35 -0.01 13.53
N VAL A 281 27.22 -1.00 13.79
CA VAL A 281 27.17 -2.31 13.14
C VAL A 281 26.44 -3.36 13.99
N VAL A 282 25.85 -2.98 15.11
CA VAL A 282 25.11 -3.89 15.99
C VAL A 282 23.79 -4.28 15.31
N HIS A 283 23.48 -5.59 15.38
CA HIS A 283 22.22 -6.13 14.86
C HIS A 283 21.02 -5.53 15.60
N ARG A 284 19.99 -5.16 14.85
CA ARG A 284 18.77 -4.50 15.31
C ARG A 284 17.55 -5.42 15.13
N GLN A 285 17.45 -6.47 15.95
CA GLN A 285 16.33 -7.44 15.85
C GLN A 285 14.97 -6.76 16.02
N GLU A 286 14.85 -5.84 16.97
CA GLU A 286 13.59 -5.11 17.20
C GLU A 286 13.13 -4.31 15.98
N THR A 287 14.07 -3.69 15.26
CA THR A 287 13.76 -2.99 14.00
C THR A 287 13.20 -3.96 12.95
N VAL A 288 13.82 -5.15 12.79
CA VAL A 288 13.34 -6.18 11.87
C VAL A 288 11.93 -6.64 12.21
N ASP A 289 11.65 -6.86 13.49
CA ASP A 289 10.33 -7.30 13.98
C ASP A 289 9.27 -6.22 13.79
N CYS A 290 9.61 -4.95 14.01
CA CYS A 290 8.73 -3.82 13.73
C CYS A 290 8.48 -3.64 12.22
N LEU A 291 9.52 -3.78 11.38
CA LEU A 291 9.38 -3.76 9.91
C LEU A 291 8.48 -4.88 9.41
N LYS A 292 8.56 -6.07 9.99
CA LYS A 292 7.66 -7.19 9.66
C LYS A 292 6.19 -6.82 9.91
N LYS A 293 5.89 -6.22 11.06
CA LYS A 293 4.55 -5.73 11.42
C LYS A 293 4.11 -4.59 10.48
N PHE A 294 5.01 -3.66 10.18
CA PHE A 294 4.78 -2.54 9.26
C PHE A 294 4.43 -3.02 7.85
N ASN A 295 5.23 -3.95 7.29
CA ASN A 295 4.98 -4.54 5.97
C ASN A 295 3.63 -5.27 5.92
N ALA A 296 3.29 -6.05 6.95
CA ALA A 296 2.02 -6.74 7.04
C ALA A 296 0.83 -5.76 7.03
N ARG A 297 0.89 -4.69 7.83
CA ARG A 297 -0.16 -3.64 7.88
C ARG A 297 -0.30 -2.91 6.54
N ARG A 298 0.82 -2.61 5.87
CA ARG A 298 0.85 -1.94 4.57
C ARG A 298 0.20 -2.81 3.48
N LYS A 299 0.56 -4.09 3.40
CA LYS A 299 -0.04 -5.06 2.48
C LYS A 299 -1.54 -5.22 2.71
N LEU A 300 -1.96 -5.28 3.97
CA LEU A 300 -3.37 -5.37 4.33
C LEU A 300 -4.15 -4.14 3.86
N LYS A 301 -3.62 -2.93 4.08
CA LYS A 301 -4.24 -1.69 3.57
C LYS A 301 -4.37 -1.70 2.04
N GLY A 302 -3.34 -2.14 1.31
CA GLY A 302 -3.36 -2.28 -0.15
C GLY A 302 -4.40 -3.28 -0.63
N ALA A 303 -4.49 -4.46 0.00
CA ALA A 303 -5.48 -5.48 -0.34
C ALA A 303 -6.92 -5.00 -0.11
N ILE A 304 -7.19 -4.32 1.01
CA ILE A 304 -8.49 -3.72 1.32
C ILE A 304 -8.88 -2.69 0.24
N LEU A 305 -7.96 -1.81 -0.14
CA LEU A 305 -8.21 -0.79 -1.15
C LEU A 305 -8.50 -1.41 -2.53
N THR A 306 -7.73 -2.41 -2.93
CA THR A 306 -7.93 -3.13 -4.20
C THR A 306 -9.29 -3.82 -4.24
N THR A 307 -9.72 -4.42 -3.12
CA THR A 307 -11.03 -5.08 -3.01
C THR A 307 -12.17 -4.05 -3.10
N MET A 308 -12.01 -2.88 -2.48
CA MET A 308 -12.99 -1.77 -2.57
C MET A 308 -13.14 -1.24 -4.00
N LEU A 309 -12.04 -1.09 -4.73
CA LEU A 309 -12.06 -0.65 -6.13
C LEU A 309 -12.70 -1.70 -7.05
N ALA A 310 -12.44 -2.99 -6.81
CA ALA A 310 -13.06 -4.09 -7.56
C ALA A 310 -14.57 -4.14 -7.35
N THR A 311 -15.07 -3.98 -6.13
CA THR A 311 -16.51 -3.96 -5.82
C THR A 311 -17.22 -2.74 -6.43
N ARG A 312 -16.57 -1.58 -6.46
CA ARG A 312 -17.08 -0.36 -7.11
C ARG A 312 -17.28 -0.55 -8.63
N ASN A 313 -16.34 -1.21 -9.30
CA ASN A 313 -16.43 -1.52 -10.74
C ASN A 313 -17.52 -2.55 -11.07
N PHE A 314 -17.90 -3.44 -10.16
CA PHE A 314 -19.01 -4.38 -10.37
C PHE A 314 -20.37 -3.67 -10.28
N SER A 315 -20.54 -2.74 -9.37
CA SER A 315 -21.79 -1.95 -9.22
C SER A 315 -22.06 -1.07 -10.43
N SER A 316 -21.02 -0.57 -11.11
CA SER A 316 -21.15 0.26 -12.32
C SER A 316 -21.55 -0.55 -13.56
N ARG A 317 -21.29 -1.86 -13.61
CA ARG A 317 -21.65 -2.73 -14.75
C ARG A 317 -23.11 -3.21 -14.76
N SER A 318 -23.77 -3.24 -13.61
CA SER A 318 -25.19 -3.68 -13.53
C SER A 318 -26.21 -2.59 -13.83
N ILE A 319 -25.81 -1.34 -14.06
CA ILE A 319 -26.71 -0.19 -14.33
C ILE A 319 -26.82 0.13 -15.84
N ILE A 320 -26.10 -0.58 -16.73
CA ILE A 320 -26.16 -0.30 -18.19
C ILE A 320 -27.21 -1.21 -18.86
N THR A 321 -28.45 -1.16 -18.39
CA THR A 321 -29.62 -1.53 -19.19
C THR A 321 -30.84 -0.71 -18.75
N LYS A 322 -30.85 0.59 -19.05
CA LYS A 322 -32.03 1.37 -19.46
C LYS A 322 -31.64 2.86 -19.67
N LYS A 323 -31.77 3.21 -20.93
CA LYS A 323 -31.92 4.55 -21.54
C LYS A 323 -31.91 5.82 -20.65
N GLY A 324 -31.08 6.80 -21.07
CA GLY A 324 -31.45 8.21 -21.05
C GLY A 324 -30.36 9.13 -20.51
N ASP A 325 -29.67 9.77 -21.45
CA ASP A 325 -29.14 11.13 -21.44
C ASP A 325 -28.15 11.59 -20.34
N GLY A 326 -26.93 11.89 -20.80
CA GLY A 326 -26.14 13.09 -20.51
C GLY A 326 -25.59 13.31 -19.11
N SER A 327 -24.50 12.66 -18.76
CA SER A 327 -23.23 13.27 -18.29
C SER A 327 -22.22 12.20 -17.86
N GLN A 328 -21.09 12.17 -18.57
CA GLN A 328 -19.99 11.25 -18.27
C GLN A 328 -19.19 11.76 -17.06
N VAL A 329 -19.27 11.06 -15.95
CA VAL A 329 -18.29 11.14 -14.88
C VAL A 329 -17.16 10.16 -15.22
N LYS A 330 -15.95 10.67 -15.44
CA LYS A 330 -14.76 9.87 -15.72
C LYS A 330 -14.00 9.64 -14.41
N GLU A 331 -13.90 8.39 -13.98
CA GLU A 331 -13.05 7.96 -12.87
C GLU A 331 -11.66 7.59 -13.38
N SER A 332 -10.63 8.21 -12.80
CA SER A 332 -9.25 7.73 -12.91
C SER A 332 -9.00 6.76 -11.76
N THR A 333 -8.79 5.48 -12.07
CA THR A 333 -8.44 4.45 -11.11
C THR A 333 -6.96 4.14 -11.23
N ASP A 334 -6.15 4.82 -10.44
CA ASP A 334 -4.80 4.37 -10.15
C ASP A 334 -4.82 3.59 -8.84
N SER A 335 -4.29 2.38 -8.82
CA SER A 335 -4.33 1.46 -7.67
C SER A 335 -3.34 1.81 -6.55
N SER A 336 -2.78 3.02 -6.59
CA SER A 336 -1.95 3.55 -5.50
C SER A 336 -2.79 4.41 -4.56
N THR A 337 -2.44 4.43 -3.28
CA THR A 337 -2.99 5.35 -2.27
C THR A 337 -2.60 6.81 -2.52
N THR A 338 -2.28 7.14 -3.74
CA THR A 338 -1.75 8.41 -4.21
C THR A 338 -2.90 9.33 -4.61
N ILE A 339 -2.90 10.57 -4.12
CA ILE A 339 -3.93 11.59 -4.35
C ILE A 339 -3.34 12.68 -5.25
N GLU A 340 -4.05 13.09 -6.30
CA GLU A 340 -3.76 14.28 -7.11
C GLU A 340 -4.86 15.34 -6.93
N ASP A 341 -4.53 16.63 -7.05
CA ASP A 341 -5.43 17.77 -6.81
C ASP A 341 -6.67 17.77 -7.74
N ASP A 342 -6.53 17.19 -8.90
CA ASP A 342 -7.61 17.11 -9.87
C ASP A 342 -8.67 16.04 -9.53
N ASP A 343 -8.32 15.06 -8.67
CA ASP A 343 -9.26 14.07 -8.12
C ASP A 343 -10.07 14.66 -6.95
N VAL A 344 -9.58 15.76 -6.35
CA VAL A 344 -10.25 16.45 -5.23
C VAL A 344 -11.45 17.28 -5.70
N LYS A 345 -11.53 17.64 -6.98
CA LYS A 345 -12.69 18.40 -7.50
C LYS A 345 -13.99 17.61 -7.56
N ASP A 346 -13.91 16.29 -7.63
CA ASP A 346 -15.07 15.40 -7.65
C ASP A 346 -15.39 14.78 -6.28
N ILE A 347 -14.51 14.98 -5.29
CA ILE A 347 -14.81 14.67 -3.89
C ILE A 347 -15.20 15.98 -3.19
N ARG A 348 -16.30 16.61 -3.64
CA ARG A 348 -17.05 17.50 -2.78
C ARG A 348 -17.80 16.62 -1.76
N ILE A 349 -17.14 16.32 -0.67
CA ILE A 349 -17.83 16.21 0.59
C ILE A 349 -18.26 17.65 0.90
N VAL A 350 -19.41 18.02 0.40
CA VAL A 350 -20.11 19.23 0.83
C VAL A 350 -20.49 18.94 2.29
N CYS A 351 -19.66 19.38 3.22
CA CYS A 351 -20.13 19.74 4.53
C CYS A 351 -20.67 21.16 4.42
N PRO A 352 -22.00 21.36 4.35
CA PRO A 352 -22.53 22.70 4.56
C PRO A 352 -22.31 23.02 6.03
N ILE A 353 -21.45 24.02 6.28
CA ILE A 353 -21.46 24.73 7.56
C ILE A 353 -22.84 25.37 7.70
N LYS A 354 -23.76 24.67 8.34
CA LYS A 354 -24.91 25.26 9.02
C LYS A 354 -24.89 24.74 10.45
N THR A 355 -24.53 25.62 11.33
CA THR A 355 -24.78 25.58 12.76
C THR A 355 -26.15 24.97 13.04
N CYS A 356 -26.17 23.91 13.85
CA CYS A 356 -27.34 23.25 14.48
C CYS A 356 -27.66 21.80 14.06
N SER A 357 -26.80 21.05 13.36
CA SER A 357 -27.03 19.61 13.09
C SER A 357 -25.86 18.66 13.41
N GLN A 358 -24.78 19.15 13.99
CA GLN A 358 -23.59 18.32 14.27
C GLN A 358 -23.77 17.26 15.37
N LEU A 359 -24.81 17.38 16.21
CA LEU A 359 -25.14 16.37 17.24
C LEU A 359 -25.83 15.13 16.65
N SER A 360 -26.57 15.26 15.56
CA SER A 360 -27.29 14.13 14.95
C SER A 360 -26.42 13.25 14.05
N THR A 361 -25.46 13.81 13.31
CA THR A 361 -24.55 13.04 12.41
C THR A 361 -23.53 12.22 13.17
N ASN A 362 -22.94 12.75 14.24
CA ASN A 362 -22.04 11.99 15.11
C ASN A 362 -22.76 10.85 15.85
N SER A 363 -24.01 11.05 16.27
CA SER A 363 -24.87 10.01 16.85
C SER A 363 -25.19 8.92 15.84
N GLN A 364 -25.47 9.27 14.59
CA GLN A 364 -25.82 8.33 13.53
C GLN A 364 -24.60 7.52 13.05
N CYS A 365 -23.43 8.12 12.94
CA CYS A 365 -22.18 7.41 12.65
C CYS A 365 -21.78 6.47 13.80
N SER A 366 -21.95 6.88 15.04
CA SER A 366 -21.73 6.02 16.22
C SER A 366 -22.70 4.84 16.24
N ALA A 367 -23.97 5.05 15.95
CA ALA A 367 -24.99 4.00 15.89
C ALA A 367 -24.66 2.96 14.80
N ARG A 368 -24.24 3.38 13.60
CA ARG A 368 -23.83 2.47 12.53
C ARG A 368 -22.61 1.64 12.91
N ARG A 369 -21.60 2.22 13.56
CA ARG A 369 -20.43 1.46 14.04
C ARG A 369 -20.85 0.36 15.02
N GLN A 370 -21.74 0.67 15.95
CA GLN A 370 -22.29 -0.31 16.89
C GLN A 370 -23.10 -1.40 16.19
N GLU A 371 -23.85 -1.05 15.14
CA GLU A 371 -24.58 -2.01 14.31
C GLU A 371 -23.64 -3.03 13.68
N ILE A 372 -22.52 -2.59 13.09
CA ILE A 372 -21.50 -3.50 12.48
C ILE A 372 -20.84 -4.38 13.54
N ILE A 373 -20.50 -3.85 14.70
CA ILE A 373 -19.94 -4.65 15.81
C ILE A 373 -20.93 -5.75 16.20
N LYS A 374 -22.21 -5.39 16.42
CA LYS A 374 -23.26 -6.33 16.78
C LYS A 374 -23.50 -7.41 15.72
N MET A 375 -23.50 -7.03 14.43
CA MET A 375 -23.60 -7.98 13.33
C MET A 375 -22.40 -8.95 13.29
N THR A 376 -21.20 -8.46 13.61
CA THR A 376 -19.99 -9.28 13.70
C THR A 376 -20.07 -10.25 14.88
N GLU A 377 -20.56 -9.81 16.03
CA GLU A 377 -20.80 -10.67 17.20
C GLU A 377 -21.82 -11.78 16.88
N GLN A 378 -22.93 -11.45 16.22
CA GLN A 378 -23.94 -12.42 15.81
C GLN A 378 -23.38 -13.46 14.82
N LEU A 379 -22.54 -13.02 13.88
CA LEU A 379 -21.88 -13.93 12.94
C LEU A 379 -20.92 -14.87 13.68
N ILE A 380 -20.13 -14.39 14.61
CA ILE A 380 -19.23 -15.22 15.42
C ILE A 380 -20.00 -16.19 16.29
N GLU A 381 -21.13 -15.78 16.85
CA GLU A 381 -22.00 -16.67 17.63
C GLU A 381 -22.56 -17.81 16.78
N SER A 382 -22.98 -17.54 15.53
CA SER A 382 -23.42 -18.60 14.60
C SER A 382 -22.29 -19.62 14.32
N ILE A 383 -21.03 -19.18 14.25
CA ILE A 383 -19.87 -20.06 14.11
C ILE A 383 -19.67 -20.89 15.38
N ASN A 384 -19.73 -20.27 16.57
CA ASN A 384 -19.50 -20.94 17.86
C ASN A 384 -20.57 -22.01 18.15
N THR A 385 -21.82 -21.72 17.81
CA THR A 385 -22.95 -22.64 18.01
C THR A 385 -23.10 -23.68 16.89
N GLY A 386 -22.40 -23.51 15.77
CA GLY A 386 -22.51 -24.38 14.59
C GLY A 386 -23.82 -24.19 13.83
N ASP A 387 -24.45 -23.03 13.96
CA ASP A 387 -25.67 -22.69 13.23
C ASP A 387 -25.36 -22.15 11.84
N PHE A 388 -25.26 -23.06 10.88
CA PHE A 388 -24.98 -22.73 9.48
C PHE A 388 -26.11 -21.92 8.83
N GLU A 389 -27.36 -22.16 9.23
CA GLU A 389 -28.50 -21.41 8.69
C GLU A 389 -28.46 -19.93 9.13
N ALA A 390 -28.16 -19.65 10.40
CA ALA A 390 -27.93 -18.28 10.87
C ALA A 390 -26.73 -17.63 10.17
N TYR A 391 -25.64 -18.38 9.97
CA TYR A 391 -24.45 -17.92 9.27
C TYR A 391 -24.77 -17.48 7.83
N THR A 392 -25.50 -18.30 7.06
CA THR A 392 -25.86 -17.97 5.67
C THR A 392 -26.81 -16.78 5.53
N LYS A 393 -27.60 -16.47 6.55
CA LYS A 393 -28.47 -15.28 6.57
C LYS A 393 -27.69 -13.97 6.73
N ILE A 394 -26.47 -14.06 7.31
CA ILE A 394 -25.61 -12.89 7.59
C ILE A 394 -24.54 -12.73 6.50
N CYS A 395 -24.16 -13.79 5.80
CA CYS A 395 -23.15 -13.77 4.76
C CYS A 395 -23.75 -13.66 3.36
N ASP A 396 -23.00 -13.03 2.45
CA ASP A 396 -23.30 -13.04 1.01
C ASP A 396 -23.12 -14.45 0.45
N PRO A 397 -23.99 -14.95 -0.44
CA PRO A 397 -23.81 -16.24 -1.11
C PRO A 397 -22.48 -16.38 -1.87
N HIS A 398 -21.91 -15.27 -2.34
CA HIS A 398 -20.61 -15.18 -3.00
C HIS A 398 -19.52 -14.65 -2.05
N LEU A 399 -19.63 -14.94 -0.76
CA LEU A 399 -18.64 -14.57 0.24
C LEU A 399 -17.25 -15.01 -0.21
N THR A 400 -16.27 -14.12 -0.12
CA THR A 400 -14.88 -14.46 -0.34
C THR A 400 -14.10 -14.47 0.98
N ALA A 401 -13.14 -15.37 1.12
CA ALA A 401 -12.36 -15.47 2.34
C ALA A 401 -10.89 -15.83 2.10
N PHE A 402 -10.00 -15.26 2.91
CA PHE A 402 -8.67 -15.80 3.14
C PHE A 402 -8.63 -16.41 4.54
N GLU A 403 -8.46 -17.71 4.60
CA GLU A 403 -8.37 -18.47 5.85
C GLU A 403 -7.10 -19.31 5.88
N PRO A 404 -6.49 -19.54 7.06
CA PRO A 404 -5.29 -20.37 7.17
C PRO A 404 -5.47 -21.77 6.61
N GLU A 405 -6.67 -22.34 6.74
CA GLU A 405 -7.03 -23.67 6.28
C GLU A 405 -7.03 -23.79 4.75
N ALA A 406 -7.22 -22.69 4.04
CA ALA A 406 -7.15 -22.61 2.58
C ALA A 406 -5.73 -22.50 2.03
N LEU A 407 -4.70 -22.53 2.89
CA LEU A 407 -3.28 -22.49 2.54
C LEU A 407 -2.90 -21.31 1.62
N GLY A 408 -3.53 -20.15 1.84
CA GLY A 408 -3.28 -18.92 1.07
C GLY A 408 -4.12 -18.78 -0.20
N ASN A 409 -5.01 -19.71 -0.50
CA ASN A 409 -5.95 -19.59 -1.60
C ASN A 409 -7.16 -18.76 -1.20
N LEU A 410 -7.70 -18.00 -2.16
CA LEU A 410 -8.97 -17.31 -1.98
C LEU A 410 -10.11 -18.33 -2.07
N VAL A 411 -10.91 -18.41 -1.03
CA VAL A 411 -12.15 -19.20 -1.01
C VAL A 411 -13.29 -18.32 -1.51
N GLU A 412 -14.16 -18.86 -2.34
CA GLU A 412 -15.36 -18.20 -2.84
C GLU A 412 -16.60 -19.08 -2.61
N GLY A 413 -17.68 -18.45 -2.13
CA GLY A 413 -18.96 -19.11 -1.89
C GLY A 413 -19.04 -19.80 -0.54
N MET A 414 -20.10 -20.60 -0.34
CA MET A 414 -20.49 -21.15 0.96
C MET A 414 -20.06 -22.61 1.16
N ASP A 415 -19.68 -23.35 0.11
CA ASP A 415 -19.42 -24.80 0.18
C ASP A 415 -18.22 -25.13 1.08
N PHE A 416 -17.15 -24.34 1.00
CA PHE A 416 -15.98 -24.48 1.87
C PHE A 416 -16.34 -24.27 3.34
N HIS A 417 -17.14 -23.23 3.62
CA HIS A 417 -17.59 -22.92 4.99
C HIS A 417 -18.53 -24.01 5.51
N LYS A 418 -19.45 -24.51 4.66
CA LYS A 418 -20.33 -25.62 5.03
C LYS A 418 -19.57 -26.86 5.45
N PHE A 419 -18.51 -27.20 4.71
CA PHE A 419 -17.65 -28.33 5.08
C PHE A 419 -17.13 -28.20 6.52
N TYR A 420 -16.71 -26.99 6.94
CA TYR A 420 -16.25 -26.76 8.32
C TYR A 420 -17.39 -26.83 9.34
N PHE A 421 -18.57 -26.30 9.03
CA PHE A 421 -19.73 -26.43 9.89
C PHE A 421 -20.16 -27.90 10.07
N ASP A 422 -20.07 -28.70 9.02
CA ASP A 422 -20.44 -30.12 9.07
C ASP A 422 -19.40 -30.98 9.81
N ASN A 423 -18.11 -30.66 9.69
CA ASN A 423 -17.01 -31.54 10.11
C ASN A 423 -16.16 -31.03 11.28
N ALA A 424 -16.08 -29.72 11.50
CA ALA A 424 -15.09 -29.10 12.38
C ALA A 424 -15.68 -28.18 13.45
N VAL A 425 -16.97 -28.26 13.71
CA VAL A 425 -17.63 -27.34 14.67
C VAL A 425 -17.00 -27.49 16.05
N LEU A 426 -16.54 -26.35 16.59
CA LEU A 426 -16.03 -26.24 17.95
C LEU A 426 -16.95 -26.91 18.98
N GLY A 427 -18.29 -26.75 18.83
CA GLY A 427 -19.29 -27.32 19.73
C GLY A 427 -19.33 -28.87 19.79
N LYS A 428 -18.86 -29.60 18.78
CA LYS A 428 -18.80 -31.09 18.80
C LYS A 428 -17.54 -31.63 19.49
N ASN A 429 -16.45 -30.86 19.47
CA ASN A 429 -15.13 -31.28 19.94
C ASN A 429 -14.68 -30.59 21.21
N CYS A 430 -15.33 -29.54 21.64
CA CYS A 430 -14.99 -28.74 22.82
C CYS A 430 -16.18 -28.60 23.76
N LYS A 431 -15.91 -28.58 25.07
CA LYS A 431 -16.88 -28.20 26.09
C LYS A 431 -16.68 -26.72 26.39
N ALA A 432 -17.74 -25.95 26.50
CA ALA A 432 -17.72 -24.53 26.86
C ALA A 432 -16.79 -23.69 25.92
N VAL A 433 -17.36 -23.08 24.91
CA VAL A 433 -16.66 -22.14 24.01
C VAL A 433 -17.10 -20.72 24.41
N ASN A 434 -16.14 -19.86 24.73
CA ASN A 434 -16.33 -18.44 24.97
C ASN A 434 -15.49 -17.66 23.96
N THR A 435 -16.13 -16.76 23.21
CA THR A 435 -15.42 -15.90 22.25
C THR A 435 -15.66 -14.44 22.58
N THR A 436 -14.58 -13.68 22.61
CA THR A 436 -14.61 -12.22 22.85
C THR A 436 -13.98 -11.51 21.67
N ILE A 437 -14.67 -10.47 21.19
CA ILE A 437 -14.10 -9.50 20.24
C ILE A 437 -13.34 -8.45 21.03
N LEU A 438 -12.04 -8.32 20.79
CA LEU A 438 -11.18 -7.34 21.43
C LEU A 438 -10.83 -6.23 20.44
N ASN A 439 -10.87 -4.99 20.93
CA ASN A 439 -10.49 -3.79 20.18
C ASN A 439 -11.14 -3.68 18.78
N PRO A 440 -12.48 -3.82 18.66
CA PRO A 440 -13.13 -3.71 17.36
C PRO A 440 -13.00 -2.28 16.82
N HIS A 441 -12.48 -2.16 15.62
CA HIS A 441 -12.38 -0.90 14.90
C HIS A 441 -13.20 -0.93 13.63
N VAL A 442 -14.20 -0.05 13.51
CA VAL A 442 -15.12 0.00 12.36
C VAL A 442 -14.85 1.24 11.52
N HIS A 443 -14.50 1.01 10.27
CA HIS A 443 -14.43 2.01 9.23
C HIS A 443 -15.72 2.02 8.43
N LEU A 444 -16.47 3.13 8.49
CA LEU A 444 -17.63 3.32 7.63
C LEU A 444 -17.17 3.83 6.26
N LEU A 445 -17.54 3.14 5.20
CA LEU A 445 -17.11 3.36 3.82
C LEU A 445 -18.26 3.94 2.98
N GLY A 446 -18.95 4.94 3.51
CA GLY A 446 -20.14 5.53 2.94
C GLY A 446 -21.41 5.07 3.68
N GLU A 447 -22.55 5.03 2.98
CA GLU A 447 -23.84 4.67 3.58
C GLU A 447 -24.07 3.16 3.62
N ASP A 448 -23.51 2.43 2.66
CA ASP A 448 -23.84 1.03 2.36
C ASP A 448 -22.67 0.06 2.57
N ALA A 449 -21.50 0.53 2.99
CA ALA A 449 -20.35 -0.33 3.20
C ALA A 449 -19.60 0.00 4.49
N ALA A 450 -19.00 -1.02 5.10
CA ALA A 450 -18.15 -0.89 6.27
C ALA A 450 -17.08 -1.98 6.29
N CYS A 451 -15.93 -1.68 6.92
CA CYS A 451 -14.92 -2.66 7.25
C CYS A 451 -14.71 -2.66 8.76
N ILE A 452 -14.64 -3.84 9.38
CA ILE A 452 -14.28 -4.01 10.78
C ILE A 452 -12.99 -4.83 10.88
N ALA A 453 -12.07 -4.39 11.72
CA ALA A 453 -10.89 -5.13 12.13
C ALA A 453 -10.93 -5.34 13.64
N TYR A 454 -10.56 -6.53 14.11
CA TYR A 454 -10.62 -6.88 15.52
C TYR A 454 -9.70 -8.08 15.83
N VAL A 455 -9.44 -8.29 17.10
CA VAL A 455 -8.82 -9.51 17.60
C VAL A 455 -9.90 -10.42 18.15
N ARG A 456 -9.96 -11.65 17.65
CA ARG A 456 -10.85 -12.69 18.18
C ARG A 456 -10.08 -13.51 19.19
N LEU A 457 -10.53 -13.48 20.44
CA LEU A 457 -10.03 -14.34 21.51
C LEU A 457 -11.07 -15.45 21.75
N THR A 458 -10.68 -16.71 21.52
CA THR A 458 -11.52 -17.88 21.74
C THR A 458 -10.94 -18.72 22.88
N GLN A 459 -11.74 -18.96 23.90
CA GLN A 459 -11.42 -19.81 25.04
C GLN A 459 -12.33 -21.04 25.00
N TYR A 460 -11.77 -22.23 25.15
CA TYR A 460 -12.53 -23.47 25.14
C TYR A 460 -11.90 -24.54 26.01
N MET A 461 -12.67 -25.54 26.40
CA MET A 461 -12.21 -26.74 27.07
C MET A 461 -12.21 -27.92 26.09
N ASP A 462 -11.12 -28.66 26.02
CA ASP A 462 -11.06 -29.90 25.23
C ASP A 462 -11.84 -31.05 25.89
N LYS A 463 -11.86 -32.20 25.21
CA LYS A 463 -12.54 -33.42 25.73
C LYS A 463 -11.91 -33.96 27.01
N GLN A 464 -10.63 -33.65 27.24
CA GLN A 464 -9.86 -34.02 28.43
C GLN A 464 -10.09 -33.07 29.60
N GLY A 465 -10.78 -31.94 29.38
CA GLY A 465 -11.04 -30.92 30.40
C GLY A 465 -9.91 -29.92 30.57
N VAL A 466 -9.00 -29.83 29.59
CA VAL A 466 -7.92 -28.83 29.58
C VAL A 466 -8.43 -27.55 28.93
N ALA A 467 -8.18 -26.40 29.60
CA ALA A 467 -8.54 -25.08 29.07
C ALA A 467 -7.50 -24.61 28.04
N HIS A 468 -8.01 -24.12 26.91
CA HIS A 468 -7.22 -23.56 25.82
C HIS A 468 -7.67 -22.13 25.51
N THR A 469 -6.71 -21.32 25.07
CA THR A 469 -6.96 -19.96 24.59
C THR A 469 -6.31 -19.82 23.23
N GLN A 470 -7.06 -19.30 22.26
CA GLN A 470 -6.60 -19.02 20.90
C GLN A 470 -6.88 -17.56 20.56
N GLN A 471 -5.96 -16.96 19.80
CA GLN A 471 -6.11 -15.61 19.31
C GLN A 471 -5.90 -15.60 17.80
N SER A 472 -6.77 -14.89 17.09
CA SER A 472 -6.61 -14.57 15.66
C SER A 472 -6.94 -13.10 15.41
N GLU A 473 -6.26 -12.49 14.45
CA GLU A 473 -6.62 -11.19 13.91
C GLU A 473 -7.57 -11.42 12.74
N GLU A 474 -8.70 -10.73 12.77
CA GLU A 474 -9.72 -10.86 11.73
C GLU A 474 -10.12 -9.49 11.17
N SER A 475 -10.38 -9.44 9.88
CA SER A 475 -11.03 -8.30 9.24
C SER A 475 -12.21 -8.76 8.39
N ARG A 476 -13.29 -7.97 8.39
CA ARG A 476 -14.50 -8.28 7.64
C ARG A 476 -14.99 -7.07 6.89
N VAL A 477 -15.47 -7.30 5.66
CA VAL A 477 -16.12 -6.27 4.84
C VAL A 477 -17.62 -6.55 4.85
N TRP A 478 -18.38 -5.53 5.19
CA TRP A 478 -19.83 -5.53 5.26
C TRP A 478 -20.40 -4.64 4.16
N HIS A 479 -21.42 -5.14 3.48
CA HIS A 479 -22.16 -4.38 2.48
C HIS A 479 -23.64 -4.41 2.80
N LYS A 480 -24.31 -3.26 2.76
CA LYS A 480 -25.73 -3.12 3.03
C LYS A 480 -26.53 -3.24 1.74
N ARG A 481 -27.35 -4.30 1.62
CA ARG A 481 -28.25 -4.52 0.51
C ARG A 481 -29.68 -4.70 1.05
N ASP A 482 -30.64 -4.06 0.43
CA ASP A 482 -32.05 -4.12 0.85
C ASP A 482 -32.22 -3.87 2.36
N SER A 483 -31.52 -2.85 2.86
CA SER A 483 -31.48 -2.45 4.27
C SER A 483 -30.89 -3.47 5.25
N LYS A 484 -30.25 -4.55 4.77
CA LYS A 484 -29.59 -5.58 5.57
C LYS A 484 -28.09 -5.59 5.33
N TRP A 485 -27.31 -5.67 6.40
CA TRP A 485 -25.88 -5.87 6.33
C TRP A 485 -25.55 -7.32 6.02
N GLN A 486 -24.69 -7.56 5.04
CA GLN A 486 -24.15 -8.86 4.67
C GLN A 486 -22.64 -8.83 4.71
N ASN A 487 -22.01 -9.88 5.25
CA ASN A 487 -20.58 -10.06 5.20
C ASN A 487 -20.20 -10.56 3.79
N VAL A 488 -19.41 -9.77 3.05
CA VAL A 488 -19.04 -10.05 1.65
C VAL A 488 -17.61 -10.54 1.50
N HIS A 489 -16.76 -10.27 2.49
CA HIS A 489 -15.39 -10.73 2.53
C HIS A 489 -14.87 -10.81 3.96
N PHE A 490 -13.99 -11.77 4.25
CA PHE A 490 -13.21 -11.74 5.46
C PHE A 490 -11.80 -12.33 5.28
N HIS A 491 -10.91 -11.92 6.17
CA HIS A 491 -9.57 -12.44 6.32
C HIS A 491 -9.34 -12.81 7.78
N ARG A 492 -8.77 -13.98 8.02
CA ARG A 492 -8.37 -14.47 9.33
C ARG A 492 -6.91 -14.88 9.32
N SER A 493 -6.13 -14.39 10.31
CA SER A 493 -4.73 -14.81 10.49
C SER A 493 -4.64 -16.24 11.02
N ALA A 494 -3.46 -16.86 10.86
CA ALA A 494 -3.17 -18.14 11.49
C ALA A 494 -3.24 -18.02 13.02
N VAL A 495 -3.81 -19.01 13.66
CA VAL A 495 -3.98 -19.06 15.12
C VAL A 495 -2.63 -19.33 15.78
N THR A 496 -2.25 -18.51 16.76
CA THR A 496 -1.10 -18.76 17.62
C THR A 496 -1.55 -19.69 18.76
N GLY A 497 -1.15 -20.95 18.72
CA GLY A 497 -1.49 -21.97 19.72
C GLY A 497 -1.85 -23.32 19.09
N PRO A 498 -2.04 -24.40 19.88
CA PRO A 498 -2.46 -25.69 19.35
C PRO A 498 -3.85 -25.56 18.73
N SER A 499 -3.95 -25.89 17.43
CA SER A 499 -5.22 -25.86 16.70
C SER A 499 -6.15 -26.96 17.18
N PRO A 500 -7.43 -26.69 17.50
CA PRO A 500 -8.42 -27.73 17.73
C PRO A 500 -8.75 -28.52 16.46
N PHE A 501 -8.24 -28.06 15.30
CA PHE A 501 -8.45 -28.63 13.97
C PHE A 501 -7.20 -29.37 13.43
N SER A 502 -6.29 -29.84 14.28
CA SER A 502 -5.19 -30.70 13.81
C SER A 502 -5.77 -32.02 13.31
N PHE A 503 -5.86 -32.17 12.00
CA PHE A 503 -6.05 -33.47 11.38
C PHE A 503 -4.78 -34.30 11.64
N ASN A 504 -4.86 -35.29 12.53
CA ASN A 504 -3.82 -36.30 12.64
C ASN A 504 -3.80 -37.07 11.32
N HIS A 505 -2.85 -36.77 10.45
CA HIS A 505 -2.45 -37.71 9.39
C HIS A 505 -1.85 -38.93 10.07
N LYS A 506 -2.62 -40.02 10.11
CA LYS A 506 -2.08 -41.36 10.25
C LYS A 506 -1.59 -41.85 8.91
#